data_5b452b3522b579041cbda9ad6c884910
#
_entry.id   5b452b3522b579041cbda9ad6c884910
#
_cell.length_a   1.000
_cell.length_b   1.000
_cell.length_c   1.000
_cell.angle_alpha   90.00
_cell.angle_beta   90.00
_cell.angle_gamma   90.00
#
_symmetry.space_group_name_H-M   'P 1'
#
loop_
_entity.id
_entity.type
_entity.pdbx_description
1 polymer ?
#
loop_
_entity_poly.entity_id
_entity_poly.type
_entity_poly.pdbx_seq_one_letter_code
_entity_poly.pdbx_strand_id
1 'polypeptide(L)'
;LLNEVGKAIAINPDSASNLLNSISSPEKLDNKTFARWCMLSGKITDEIFNSILPTYQLERAYDWYSSQGSPDEQVQILIYLGRSYFADGDYDKAMSIYTNALDIAEKNKLNNLTGYTYSYIGDLYGEKFMRTEAIKRYKAAAECFKKENNTDSYACALRDVGREYACIDSLSRALKILTIADSVARNTKNIEVTASIDNALGNIYAMQNKYDKAEEYFLKALVGRETMPDYMALIDLYIASGAINKAQELLSKIP
;
A
#
# COMPACT_ATOMS: atom_id res chain seq x y z
N LEU A 1 6.07 19.85 20.10
CA LEU A 1 6.27 18.42 19.83
C LEU A 1 5.59 17.98 18.53
N LEU A 2 4.23 18.06 18.36
CA LEU A 2 3.56 17.59 17.12
C LEU A 2 4.01 18.34 15.85
N ASN A 3 4.44 19.60 15.95
CA ASN A 3 5.02 20.33 14.83
C ASN A 3 6.41 19.77 14.45
N GLU A 4 7.17 19.34 15.41
CA GLU A 4 8.49 18.72 15.20
C GLU A 4 8.32 17.33 14.59
N VAL A 5 7.35 16.53 15.07
CA VAL A 5 6.99 15.26 14.46
C VAL A 5 6.66 15.44 12.98
N GLY A 6 5.77 16.39 12.65
CA GLY A 6 5.38 16.64 11.27
C GLY A 6 6.55 17.03 10.35
N LYS A 7 7.56 17.73 10.86
CA LYS A 7 8.79 18.05 10.10
C LYS A 7 9.74 16.85 9.98
N ALA A 8 9.75 15.99 10.99
CA ALA A 8 10.67 14.84 11.04
C ALA A 8 10.22 13.70 10.11
N ILE A 9 8.92 13.55 9.80
CA ILE A 9 8.41 12.43 8.99
C ILE A 9 9.14 12.30 7.65
N ALA A 10 9.30 13.39 6.91
CA ALA A 10 9.96 13.37 5.61
C ALA A 10 11.48 13.21 5.67
N ILE A 11 12.11 13.38 6.85
CA ILE A 11 13.57 13.35 7.02
C ILE A 11 14.01 12.03 7.65
N ASN A 12 13.32 11.61 8.70
CA ASN A 12 13.60 10.39 9.46
C ASN A 12 12.28 9.90 10.13
N PRO A 13 11.53 9.03 9.45
CA PRO A 13 10.25 8.53 9.97
C PRO A 13 10.37 7.80 11.31
N ASP A 14 11.47 7.07 11.55
CA ASP A 14 11.71 6.37 12.82
C ASP A 14 11.87 7.36 13.98
N SER A 15 12.62 8.44 13.78
CA SER A 15 12.72 9.53 14.76
C SER A 15 11.35 10.19 15.00
N ALA A 16 10.56 10.40 13.94
CA ALA A 16 9.20 10.94 14.06
C ALA A 16 8.30 10.00 14.88
N SER A 17 8.40 8.70 14.66
CA SER A 17 7.69 7.67 15.41
C SER A 17 8.07 7.71 16.90
N ASN A 18 9.37 7.75 17.21
CA ASN A 18 9.83 7.83 18.59
C ASN A 18 9.35 9.10 19.30
N LEU A 19 9.40 10.26 18.61
CA LEU A 19 8.86 11.51 19.15
C LEU A 19 7.35 11.44 19.39
N LEU A 20 6.59 10.86 18.47
CA LEU A 20 5.15 10.71 18.62
C LEU A 20 4.80 9.77 19.79
N ASN A 21 5.52 8.67 19.93
CA ASN A 21 5.35 7.67 20.99
C ASN A 21 5.77 8.19 22.37
N SER A 22 6.50 9.30 22.46
CA SER A 22 6.81 9.96 23.75
C SER A 22 5.56 10.55 24.43
N ILE A 23 4.44 10.69 23.70
CA ILE A 23 3.14 11.06 24.26
C ILE A 23 2.49 9.83 24.89
N SER A 24 2.69 9.66 26.19
CA SER A 24 2.28 8.45 26.93
C SER A 24 0.76 8.25 27.07
N SER A 25 -0.04 9.29 26.86
CA SER A 25 -1.50 9.24 27.03
C SER A 25 -2.19 10.14 25.99
N PRO A 26 -2.12 9.78 24.70
CA PRO A 26 -2.70 10.61 23.65
C PRO A 26 -4.22 10.78 23.78
N GLU A 27 -4.90 9.80 24.38
CA GLU A 27 -6.35 9.84 24.63
C GLU A 27 -6.80 10.97 25.56
N LYS A 28 -5.89 11.54 26.38
CA LYS A 28 -6.15 12.68 27.28
C LYS A 28 -5.98 14.02 26.63
N LEU A 29 -5.48 14.07 25.39
CA LEU A 29 -5.36 15.31 24.65
C LEU A 29 -6.75 15.89 24.29
N ASP A 30 -6.84 17.20 24.15
CA ASP A 30 -8.03 17.84 23.58
C ASP A 30 -8.28 17.33 22.16
N ASN A 31 -9.53 17.48 21.67
CA ASN A 31 -9.94 16.86 20.39
C ASN A 31 -9.10 17.32 19.20
N LYS A 32 -8.69 18.59 19.15
CA LYS A 32 -7.84 19.11 18.06
C LYS A 32 -6.45 18.49 18.08
N THR A 33 -5.82 18.47 19.25
CA THR A 33 -4.46 17.94 19.42
C THR A 33 -4.45 16.42 19.22
N PHE A 34 -5.49 15.74 19.70
CA PHE A 34 -5.67 14.30 19.49
C PHE A 34 -5.87 13.96 18.00
N ALA A 35 -6.76 14.66 17.30
CA ALA A 35 -6.98 14.45 15.87
C ALA A 35 -5.68 14.63 15.07
N ARG A 36 -4.90 15.66 15.41
CA ARG A 36 -3.59 15.89 14.79
C ARG A 36 -2.60 14.78 15.11
N TRP A 37 -2.60 14.26 16.33
CA TRP A 37 -1.78 13.10 16.71
C TRP A 37 -2.14 11.88 15.85
N CYS A 38 -3.43 11.57 15.67
CA CYS A 38 -3.89 10.49 14.80
C CYS A 38 -3.44 10.69 13.34
N MET A 39 -3.55 11.91 12.81
CA MET A 39 -3.12 12.24 11.45
C MET A 39 -1.62 11.99 11.25
N LEU A 40 -0.80 12.41 12.20
CA LEU A 40 0.65 12.21 12.15
C LEU A 40 1.02 10.73 12.29
N SER A 41 0.32 10.00 13.16
CA SER A 41 0.50 8.56 13.31
C SER A 41 0.21 7.83 11.98
N GLY A 42 -0.90 8.18 11.31
CA GLY A 42 -1.22 7.62 9.99
C GLY A 42 -0.13 7.90 8.95
N LYS A 43 0.39 9.14 8.90
CA LYS A 43 1.49 9.50 7.99
C LYS A 43 2.77 8.71 8.27
N ILE A 44 3.10 8.49 9.55
CA ILE A 44 4.25 7.66 9.93
C ILE A 44 4.03 6.21 9.51
N THR A 45 2.80 5.69 9.70
CA THR A 45 2.44 4.33 9.26
C THR A 45 2.66 4.13 7.76
N ASP A 46 2.37 5.14 6.95
CA ASP A 46 2.59 5.09 5.50
C ASP A 46 4.08 4.99 5.13
N GLU A 47 4.98 5.57 5.95
CA GLU A 47 6.43 5.59 5.68
C GLU A 47 7.17 4.35 6.22
N ILE A 48 6.78 3.83 7.38
CA ILE A 48 7.50 2.73 8.05
C ILE A 48 6.70 1.44 8.18
N PHE A 49 5.55 1.35 7.49
CA PHE A 49 4.66 0.16 7.51
C PHE A 49 4.31 -0.32 8.92
N ASN A 50 4.17 0.60 9.86
CA ASN A 50 3.79 0.31 11.25
C ASN A 50 2.29 -0.03 11.36
N SER A 51 1.86 -0.49 12.54
CA SER A 51 0.47 -0.86 12.79
C SER A 51 -0.48 0.35 12.66
N ILE A 52 -1.63 0.11 12.05
CA ILE A 52 -2.71 1.09 11.92
C ILE A 52 -3.29 1.38 13.31
N LEU A 53 -3.67 2.64 13.56
CA LEU A 53 -4.34 3.04 14.79
C LEU A 53 -5.69 2.31 14.94
N PRO A 54 -6.10 2.02 16.19
CA PRO A 54 -7.42 1.46 16.48
C PRO A 54 -8.55 2.32 15.92
N THR A 55 -9.58 1.67 15.39
CA THR A 55 -10.73 2.30 14.72
C THR A 55 -11.38 3.40 15.55
N TYR A 56 -11.62 3.17 16.86
CA TYR A 56 -12.25 4.16 17.75
C TYR A 56 -11.44 5.47 17.90
N GLN A 57 -10.11 5.40 17.74
CA GLN A 57 -9.25 6.60 17.78
C GLN A 57 -9.40 7.40 16.49
N LEU A 58 -9.47 6.72 15.37
CA LEU A 58 -9.64 7.34 14.05
C LEU A 58 -11.06 7.90 13.88
N GLU A 59 -12.09 7.26 14.44
CA GLU A 59 -13.45 7.80 14.50
C GLU A 59 -13.47 9.13 15.27
N ARG A 60 -12.88 9.18 16.47
CA ARG A 60 -12.77 10.43 17.25
C ARG A 60 -11.99 11.51 16.49
N ALA A 61 -10.94 11.15 15.77
CA ALA A 61 -10.20 12.10 14.96
C ALA A 61 -11.03 12.60 13.77
N TYR A 62 -11.79 11.73 13.13
CA TYR A 62 -12.70 12.10 12.04
C TYR A 62 -13.82 13.02 12.51
N ASP A 63 -14.39 12.81 13.69
CA ASP A 63 -15.40 13.72 14.28
C ASP A 63 -14.90 15.16 14.32
N TRP A 64 -13.62 15.37 14.63
CA TRP A 64 -13.03 16.70 14.62
C TRP A 64 -12.77 17.20 13.18
N TYR A 65 -12.13 16.39 12.33
CA TYR A 65 -11.76 16.80 10.97
C TYR A 65 -12.99 17.01 10.07
N SER A 66 -14.08 16.30 10.28
CA SER A 66 -15.32 16.44 9.49
C SER A 66 -15.90 17.87 9.54
N SER A 67 -15.67 18.58 10.62
CA SER A 67 -16.20 19.95 10.85
C SER A 67 -15.13 21.04 10.79
N GLN A 68 -13.87 20.72 11.07
CA GLN A 68 -12.78 21.70 11.24
C GLN A 68 -11.63 21.52 10.25
N GLY A 69 -11.55 20.37 9.60
CA GLY A 69 -10.46 20.04 8.68
C GLY A 69 -10.69 20.60 7.28
N SER A 70 -9.59 20.85 6.57
CA SER A 70 -9.61 21.10 5.13
C SER A 70 -10.04 19.85 4.37
N PRO A 71 -10.52 19.95 3.12
CA PRO A 71 -10.95 18.79 2.35
C PRO A 71 -9.88 17.70 2.22
N ASP A 72 -8.61 18.06 2.06
CA ASP A 72 -7.50 17.10 2.02
C ASP A 72 -7.29 16.39 3.36
N GLU A 73 -7.36 17.09 4.48
CA GLU A 73 -7.29 16.50 5.81
C GLU A 73 -8.48 15.56 6.08
N GLN A 74 -9.68 15.93 5.65
CA GLN A 74 -10.87 15.09 5.76
C GLN A 74 -10.69 13.79 4.98
N VAL A 75 -10.23 13.86 3.73
CA VAL A 75 -9.99 12.67 2.91
C VAL A 75 -8.90 11.80 3.53
N GLN A 76 -7.81 12.41 3.99
CA GLN A 76 -6.70 11.65 4.55
C GLN A 76 -7.08 10.88 5.82
N ILE A 77 -7.83 11.51 6.74
CA ILE A 77 -8.29 10.81 7.95
C ILE A 77 -9.33 9.71 7.61
N LEU A 78 -10.19 9.93 6.60
CA LEU A 78 -11.11 8.90 6.11
C LEU A 78 -10.36 7.72 5.50
N ILE A 79 -9.27 7.93 4.77
CA ILE A 79 -8.42 6.86 4.27
C ILE A 79 -7.87 6.02 5.44
N TYR A 80 -7.33 6.64 6.48
CA TYR A 80 -6.83 5.92 7.65
C TYR A 80 -7.94 5.16 8.39
N LEU A 81 -9.11 5.77 8.54
CA LEU A 81 -10.26 5.13 9.17
C LEU A 81 -10.76 3.93 8.33
N GLY A 82 -10.84 4.09 7.00
CA GLY A 82 -11.20 3.00 6.11
C GLY A 82 -10.21 1.83 6.16
N ARG A 83 -8.90 2.11 6.23
CA ARG A 83 -7.85 1.09 6.42
C ARG A 83 -8.00 0.36 7.76
N SER A 84 -8.38 1.06 8.82
CA SER A 84 -8.61 0.44 10.12
C SER A 84 -9.82 -0.50 10.08
N TYR A 85 -10.96 -0.07 9.52
CA TYR A 85 -12.11 -0.96 9.32
C TYR A 85 -11.78 -2.16 8.42
N PHE A 86 -10.97 -1.94 7.37
CA PHE A 86 -10.49 -3.02 6.51
C PHE A 86 -9.67 -4.05 7.31
N ALA A 87 -8.73 -3.59 8.15
CA ALA A 87 -7.91 -4.44 9.00
C ALA A 87 -8.74 -5.21 10.06
N ASP A 88 -9.82 -4.60 10.55
CA ASP A 88 -10.79 -5.22 11.46
C ASP A 88 -11.74 -6.22 10.74
N GLY A 89 -11.66 -6.31 9.40
CA GLY A 89 -12.53 -7.17 8.57
C GLY A 89 -13.93 -6.60 8.33
N ASP A 90 -14.22 -5.37 8.75
CA ASP A 90 -15.50 -4.69 8.49
C ASP A 90 -15.47 -4.02 7.11
N TYR A 91 -15.49 -4.86 6.07
CA TYR A 91 -15.37 -4.42 4.67
C TYR A 91 -16.52 -3.52 4.20
N ASP A 92 -17.70 -3.65 4.79
CA ASP A 92 -18.85 -2.83 4.42
C ASP A 92 -18.73 -1.42 4.96
N LYS A 93 -18.26 -1.25 6.20
CA LYS A 93 -17.90 0.06 6.73
C LYS A 93 -16.70 0.66 6.00
N ALA A 94 -15.65 -0.12 5.76
CA ALA A 94 -14.50 0.35 4.98
C ALA A 94 -14.94 0.89 3.62
N MET A 95 -15.83 0.20 2.89
CA MET A 95 -16.37 0.65 1.61
C MET A 95 -17.13 1.96 1.75
N SER A 96 -17.99 2.09 2.77
CA SER A 96 -18.76 3.31 3.03
C SER A 96 -17.82 4.51 3.30
N ILE A 97 -16.80 4.31 4.13
CA ILE A 97 -15.80 5.33 4.46
C ILE A 97 -14.99 5.74 3.22
N TYR A 98 -14.51 4.79 2.42
CA TYR A 98 -13.78 5.11 1.20
C TYR A 98 -14.67 5.79 0.15
N THR A 99 -15.96 5.46 0.06
CA THR A 99 -16.89 6.15 -0.84
C THR A 99 -17.04 7.61 -0.42
N ASN A 100 -17.18 7.89 0.87
CA ASN A 100 -17.22 9.27 1.38
C ASN A 100 -15.91 10.02 1.11
N ALA A 101 -14.76 9.37 1.32
CA ALA A 101 -13.45 9.94 0.99
C ALA A 101 -13.35 10.30 -0.49
N LEU A 102 -13.83 9.40 -1.37
CA LEU A 102 -13.82 9.58 -2.82
C LEU A 102 -14.66 10.79 -3.25
N ASP A 103 -15.88 10.90 -2.72
CA ASP A 103 -16.80 12.01 -3.02
C ASP A 103 -16.17 13.37 -2.65
N ILE A 104 -15.54 13.47 -1.48
CA ILE A 104 -14.85 14.70 -1.06
C ILE A 104 -13.64 14.96 -1.96
N ALA A 105 -12.83 13.94 -2.25
CA ALA A 105 -11.61 14.07 -3.04
C ALA A 105 -11.91 14.51 -4.49
N GLU A 106 -12.90 13.91 -5.14
CA GLU A 106 -13.31 14.24 -6.50
C GLU A 106 -13.89 15.65 -6.57
N LYS A 107 -14.79 16.01 -5.64
CA LYS A 107 -15.38 17.36 -5.57
C LYS A 107 -14.33 18.45 -5.44
N ASN A 108 -13.24 18.18 -4.72
CA ASN A 108 -12.17 19.13 -4.46
C ASN A 108 -10.95 18.95 -5.39
N LYS A 109 -11.03 18.06 -6.39
CA LYS A 109 -9.96 17.77 -7.38
C LYS A 109 -8.63 17.36 -6.74
N LEU A 110 -8.69 16.60 -5.67
CA LEU A 110 -7.53 16.08 -4.93
C LEU A 110 -7.03 14.79 -5.58
N ASN A 111 -6.47 14.89 -6.81
CA ASN A 111 -6.21 13.73 -7.66
C ASN A 111 -5.33 12.66 -6.99
N ASN A 112 -4.29 13.01 -6.22
CA ASN A 112 -3.49 12.02 -5.50
C ASN A 112 -4.33 11.25 -4.47
N LEU A 113 -5.12 11.94 -3.66
CA LEU A 113 -5.98 11.32 -2.66
C LEU A 113 -7.11 10.50 -3.30
N THR A 114 -7.64 10.98 -4.44
CA THR A 114 -8.58 10.21 -5.28
C THR A 114 -7.93 8.90 -5.74
N GLY A 115 -6.68 8.95 -6.20
CA GLY A 115 -5.91 7.77 -6.61
C GLY A 115 -5.72 6.77 -5.48
N TYR A 116 -5.28 7.22 -4.30
CA TYR A 116 -5.15 6.37 -3.12
C TYR A 116 -6.49 5.75 -2.71
N THR A 117 -7.57 6.55 -2.71
CA THR A 117 -8.90 6.03 -2.36
C THR A 117 -9.37 4.97 -3.35
N TYR A 118 -9.15 5.16 -4.66
CA TYR A 118 -9.43 4.12 -5.65
C TYR A 118 -8.61 2.85 -5.43
N SER A 119 -7.33 2.97 -5.05
CA SER A 119 -6.49 1.79 -4.73
C SER A 119 -7.07 1.00 -3.57
N TYR A 120 -7.44 1.64 -2.46
CA TYR A 120 -8.04 0.96 -1.31
C TYR A 120 -9.43 0.36 -1.61
N ILE A 121 -10.24 0.99 -2.46
CA ILE A 121 -11.47 0.37 -2.97
C ILE A 121 -11.13 -0.85 -3.84
N GLY A 122 -10.04 -0.78 -4.61
CA GLY A 122 -9.50 -1.91 -5.37
C GLY A 122 -9.14 -3.08 -4.46
N ASP A 123 -8.44 -2.83 -3.36
CA ASP A 123 -8.08 -3.84 -2.35
C ASP A 123 -9.34 -4.51 -1.79
N LEU A 124 -10.38 -3.73 -1.44
CA LEU A 124 -11.66 -4.27 -0.96
C LEU A 124 -12.32 -5.20 -1.98
N TYR A 125 -12.34 -4.84 -3.26
CA TYR A 125 -12.86 -5.71 -4.31
C TYR A 125 -11.99 -6.96 -4.50
N GLY A 126 -10.68 -6.82 -4.36
CA GLY A 126 -9.73 -7.93 -4.36
C GLY A 126 -10.05 -8.94 -3.26
N GLU A 127 -10.22 -8.49 -2.02
CA GLU A 127 -10.60 -9.34 -0.88
C GLU A 127 -11.96 -10.04 -1.07
N LYS A 128 -12.91 -9.35 -1.70
CA LYS A 128 -14.23 -9.94 -2.06
C LYS A 128 -14.16 -10.81 -3.33
N PHE A 129 -12.98 -11.11 -3.86
CA PHE A 129 -12.76 -11.86 -5.10
C PHE A 129 -13.42 -11.26 -6.35
N MET A 130 -13.80 -9.99 -6.31
CA MET A 130 -14.40 -9.25 -7.42
C MET A 130 -13.30 -8.65 -8.34
N ARG A 131 -12.48 -9.54 -8.90
CA ARG A 131 -11.23 -9.17 -9.62
C ARG A 131 -11.42 -8.15 -10.73
N THR A 132 -12.51 -8.24 -11.49
CA THR A 132 -12.81 -7.29 -12.58
C THR A 132 -13.06 -5.88 -12.05
N GLU A 133 -13.75 -5.75 -10.92
CA GLU A 133 -13.99 -4.45 -10.29
C GLU A 133 -12.71 -3.89 -9.67
N ALA A 134 -11.89 -4.73 -9.03
CA ALA A 134 -10.57 -4.36 -8.55
C ALA A 134 -9.70 -3.77 -9.68
N ILE A 135 -9.61 -4.47 -10.82
CA ILE A 135 -8.90 -3.98 -12.01
C ILE A 135 -9.38 -2.59 -12.46
N LYS A 136 -10.71 -2.36 -12.45
CA LYS A 136 -11.25 -1.04 -12.82
C LYS A 136 -10.79 0.05 -11.85
N ARG A 137 -10.80 -0.24 -10.55
CA ARG A 137 -10.40 0.73 -9.51
C ARG A 137 -8.91 1.03 -9.55
N TYR A 138 -8.05 0.02 -9.66
CA TYR A 138 -6.62 0.25 -9.80
C TYR A 138 -6.25 1.01 -11.08
N LYS A 139 -6.97 0.79 -12.19
CA LYS A 139 -6.80 1.59 -13.41
C LYS A 139 -7.18 3.05 -13.20
N ALA A 140 -8.29 3.31 -12.50
CA ALA A 140 -8.70 4.67 -12.16
C ALA A 140 -7.65 5.34 -11.25
N ALA A 141 -7.11 4.62 -10.27
CA ALA A 141 -6.00 5.08 -9.44
C ALA A 141 -4.77 5.45 -10.28
N ALA A 142 -4.36 4.56 -11.19
CA ALA A 142 -3.23 4.80 -12.09
C ALA A 142 -3.41 6.09 -12.90
N GLU A 143 -4.60 6.33 -13.46
CA GLU A 143 -4.87 7.58 -14.21
C GLU A 143 -4.79 8.84 -13.33
N CYS A 144 -5.22 8.75 -12.06
CA CYS A 144 -5.09 9.85 -11.11
C CYS A 144 -3.62 10.14 -10.80
N PHE A 145 -2.82 9.13 -10.47
CA PHE A 145 -1.41 9.29 -10.16
C PHE A 145 -0.60 9.79 -11.35
N LYS A 146 -0.92 9.31 -12.56
CA LYS A 146 -0.30 9.78 -13.80
C LYS A 146 -0.52 11.28 -14.03
N LYS A 147 -1.73 11.79 -13.78
CA LYS A 147 -2.05 13.22 -13.90
C LYS A 147 -1.22 14.09 -12.94
N GLU A 148 -0.92 13.58 -11.77
CA GLU A 148 -0.15 14.28 -10.74
C GLU A 148 1.37 14.04 -10.82
N ASN A 149 1.83 13.29 -11.84
CA ASN A 149 3.23 12.87 -11.97
C ASN A 149 3.73 12.09 -10.72
N ASN A 150 2.83 11.46 -9.98
CA ASN A 150 3.18 10.57 -8.87
C ASN A 150 3.58 9.21 -9.43
N THR A 151 4.83 9.14 -9.87
CA THR A 151 5.36 8.03 -10.66
C THR A 151 5.42 6.72 -9.85
N ASP A 152 5.76 6.79 -8.57
CA ASP A 152 5.82 5.62 -7.69
C ASP A 152 4.43 4.98 -7.49
N SER A 153 3.45 5.80 -7.10
CA SER A 153 2.07 5.31 -6.92
C SER A 153 1.45 4.85 -8.25
N TYR A 154 1.81 5.48 -9.37
CA TYR A 154 1.40 5.03 -10.69
C TYR A 154 1.94 3.63 -11.02
N ALA A 155 3.23 3.38 -10.75
CA ALA A 155 3.84 2.08 -10.94
C ALA A 155 3.20 1.01 -10.04
N CYS A 156 2.94 1.33 -8.77
CA CYS A 156 2.24 0.46 -7.83
C CYS A 156 0.82 0.11 -8.31
N ALA A 157 0.03 1.09 -8.76
CA ALA A 157 -1.31 0.84 -9.26
C ALA A 157 -1.30 -0.06 -10.50
N LEU A 158 -0.33 0.11 -11.42
CA LEU A 158 -0.13 -0.80 -12.55
C LEU A 158 0.27 -2.21 -12.11
N ARG A 159 1.13 -2.34 -11.08
CA ARG A 159 1.48 -3.64 -10.46
C ARG A 159 0.22 -4.36 -9.99
N ASP A 160 -0.67 -3.64 -9.29
CA ASP A 160 -1.89 -4.23 -8.73
C ASP A 160 -2.87 -4.63 -9.84
N VAL A 161 -3.01 -3.84 -10.92
CA VAL A 161 -3.72 -4.27 -12.15
C VAL A 161 -3.12 -5.57 -12.70
N GLY A 162 -1.80 -5.68 -12.76
CA GLY A 162 -1.11 -6.86 -13.25
C GLY A 162 -1.39 -8.11 -12.40
N ARG A 163 -1.34 -7.95 -11.08
CA ARG A 163 -1.66 -9.02 -10.12
C ARG A 163 -3.10 -9.52 -10.26
N GLU A 164 -4.05 -8.61 -10.38
CA GLU A 164 -5.46 -8.99 -10.58
C GLU A 164 -5.70 -9.68 -11.93
N TYR A 165 -4.99 -9.29 -13.01
CA TYR A 165 -5.04 -10.03 -14.26
C TYR A 165 -4.49 -11.46 -14.11
N ALA A 166 -3.47 -11.67 -13.29
CA ALA A 166 -2.96 -13.01 -13.00
C ALA A 166 -4.00 -13.85 -12.24
N CYS A 167 -4.69 -13.26 -11.27
CA CYS A 167 -5.74 -13.94 -10.51
C CYS A 167 -6.93 -14.42 -11.36
N ILE A 168 -7.15 -13.84 -12.55
CA ILE A 168 -8.16 -14.28 -13.53
C ILE A 168 -7.54 -15.06 -14.71
N ASP A 169 -6.35 -15.63 -14.50
CA ASP A 169 -5.60 -16.42 -15.48
C ASP A 169 -5.27 -15.68 -16.81
N SER A 170 -5.29 -14.35 -16.79
CA SER A 170 -4.93 -13.52 -17.94
C SER A 170 -3.44 -13.18 -17.94
N LEU A 171 -2.56 -14.20 -17.88
CA LEU A 171 -1.11 -14.05 -17.69
C LEU A 171 -0.43 -13.16 -18.75
N SER A 172 -0.90 -13.22 -20.00
CA SER A 172 -0.36 -12.36 -21.07
C SER A 172 -0.66 -10.88 -20.83
N ARG A 173 -1.85 -10.55 -20.32
CA ARG A 173 -2.22 -9.18 -19.94
C ARG A 173 -1.46 -8.74 -18.68
N ALA A 174 -1.36 -9.63 -17.70
CA ALA A 174 -0.58 -9.39 -16.49
C ALA A 174 0.87 -9.01 -16.82
N LEU A 175 1.54 -9.84 -17.63
CA LEU A 175 2.92 -9.60 -18.05
C LEU A 175 3.08 -8.26 -18.79
N LYS A 176 2.16 -7.93 -19.72
CA LYS A 176 2.20 -6.67 -20.45
C LYS A 176 2.11 -5.46 -19.50
N ILE A 177 1.20 -5.48 -18.55
CA ILE A 177 1.03 -4.37 -17.59
C ILE A 177 2.21 -4.29 -16.63
N LEU A 178 2.69 -5.41 -16.11
CA LEU A 178 3.85 -5.43 -15.21
C LEU A 178 5.15 -4.98 -15.89
N THR A 179 5.32 -5.27 -17.18
CA THR A 179 6.46 -4.73 -17.95
C THR A 179 6.40 -3.21 -18.06
N ILE A 180 5.20 -2.64 -18.20
CA ILE A 180 5.03 -1.17 -18.18
C ILE A 180 5.35 -0.64 -16.77
N ALA A 181 4.82 -1.28 -15.72
CA ALA A 181 5.10 -0.91 -14.33
C ALA A 181 6.60 -0.92 -14.02
N ASP A 182 7.30 -1.97 -14.45
CA ASP A 182 8.75 -2.10 -14.30
C ASP A 182 9.52 -0.96 -14.99
N SER A 183 9.17 -0.68 -16.25
CA SER A 183 9.78 0.44 -16.98
C SER A 183 9.57 1.79 -16.29
N VAL A 184 8.41 2.01 -15.69
CA VAL A 184 8.09 3.23 -14.93
C VAL A 184 8.90 3.27 -13.63
N ALA A 185 8.89 2.21 -12.85
CA ALA A 185 9.54 2.15 -11.54
C ALA A 185 11.06 2.33 -11.60
N ARG A 186 11.71 1.73 -12.61
CA ARG A 186 13.18 1.88 -12.77
C ARG A 186 13.63 3.32 -13.02
N ASN A 187 12.73 4.20 -13.44
CA ASN A 187 13.03 5.64 -13.60
C ASN A 187 12.89 6.42 -12.30
N THR A 188 12.23 5.89 -11.26
CA THR A 188 11.99 6.61 -10.00
C THR A 188 13.14 6.46 -8.98
N LYS A 189 14.00 5.47 -9.14
CA LYS A 189 15.04 5.08 -8.17
C LYS A 189 14.49 4.62 -6.82
N ASN A 190 13.18 4.39 -6.72
CA ASN A 190 12.55 3.84 -5.52
C ASN A 190 12.72 2.31 -5.51
N ILE A 191 13.63 1.86 -4.65
CA ILE A 191 14.01 0.44 -4.55
C ILE A 191 12.82 -0.40 -4.09
N GLU A 192 12.01 0.09 -3.15
CA GLU A 192 10.83 -0.61 -2.62
C GLU A 192 9.79 -0.89 -3.72
N VAL A 193 9.49 0.14 -4.52
CA VAL A 193 8.56 0.02 -5.64
C VAL A 193 9.09 -0.97 -6.69
N THR A 194 10.36 -0.84 -7.05
CA THR A 194 11.00 -1.72 -8.04
C THR A 194 10.99 -3.18 -7.56
N ALA A 195 11.39 -3.43 -6.31
CA ALA A 195 11.39 -4.78 -5.72
C ALA A 195 9.98 -5.40 -5.69
N SER A 196 8.96 -4.60 -5.37
CA SER A 196 7.57 -5.08 -5.35
C SER A 196 7.07 -5.51 -6.73
N ILE A 197 7.54 -4.86 -7.79
CA ILE A 197 7.21 -5.19 -9.18
C ILE A 197 8.02 -6.39 -9.65
N ASP A 198 9.30 -6.47 -9.28
CA ASP A 198 10.13 -7.66 -9.54
C ASP A 198 9.49 -8.91 -8.92
N ASN A 199 9.01 -8.82 -7.67
CA ASN A 199 8.25 -9.91 -7.03
C ASN A 199 6.99 -10.29 -7.84
N ALA A 200 6.21 -9.32 -8.29
CA ALA A 200 5.02 -9.57 -9.10
C ALA A 200 5.37 -10.24 -10.45
N LEU A 201 6.44 -9.80 -11.12
CA LEU A 201 6.94 -10.43 -12.35
C LEU A 201 7.42 -11.87 -12.12
N GLY A 202 8.13 -12.11 -11.01
CA GLY A 202 8.54 -13.44 -10.58
C GLY A 202 7.36 -14.40 -10.45
N ASN A 203 6.28 -13.94 -9.79
CA ASN A 203 5.05 -14.71 -9.66
C ASN A 203 4.44 -15.07 -11.02
N ILE A 204 4.38 -14.12 -11.98
CA ILE A 204 3.85 -14.42 -13.33
C ILE A 204 4.70 -15.47 -14.04
N TYR A 205 6.03 -15.38 -13.96
CA TYR A 205 6.90 -16.37 -14.58
C TYR A 205 6.79 -17.74 -13.89
N ALA A 206 6.63 -17.79 -12.57
CA ALA A 206 6.37 -19.03 -11.83
C ALA A 206 5.05 -19.69 -12.28
N MET A 207 3.96 -18.91 -12.41
CA MET A 207 2.68 -19.39 -12.94
C MET A 207 2.79 -19.91 -14.38
N GLN A 208 3.77 -19.44 -15.16
CA GLN A 208 4.06 -19.96 -16.50
C GLN A 208 5.04 -21.17 -16.49
N ASN A 209 5.42 -21.69 -15.32
CA ASN A 209 6.44 -22.71 -15.12
C ASN A 209 7.84 -22.33 -15.68
N LYS A 210 8.11 -21.03 -15.80
CA LYS A 210 9.41 -20.49 -16.23
C LYS A 210 10.28 -20.22 -15.01
N TYR A 211 10.64 -21.27 -14.30
CA TYR A 211 11.25 -21.20 -12.97
C TYR A 211 12.57 -20.43 -12.94
N ASP A 212 13.43 -20.56 -13.96
CA ASP A 212 14.70 -19.80 -14.01
C ASP A 212 14.47 -18.29 -14.05
N LYS A 213 13.48 -17.83 -14.83
CA LYS A 213 13.12 -16.42 -14.89
C LYS A 213 12.46 -15.95 -13.60
N ALA A 214 11.61 -16.79 -13.01
CA ALA A 214 10.97 -16.48 -11.74
C ALA A 214 12.03 -16.30 -10.64
N GLU A 215 13.01 -17.20 -10.56
CA GLU A 215 14.14 -17.12 -9.62
C GLU A 215 14.92 -15.81 -9.81
N GLU A 216 15.24 -15.43 -11.06
CA GLU A 216 15.93 -14.17 -11.36
C GLU A 216 15.19 -12.95 -10.80
N TYR A 217 13.88 -12.88 -11.00
CA TYR A 217 13.08 -11.76 -10.54
C TYR A 217 12.89 -11.75 -9.02
N PHE A 218 12.67 -12.90 -8.39
CA PHE A 218 12.58 -12.97 -6.93
C PHE A 218 13.90 -12.62 -6.23
N LEU A 219 15.04 -13.01 -6.81
CA LEU A 219 16.35 -12.61 -6.30
C LEU A 219 16.57 -11.08 -6.42
N LYS A 220 16.12 -10.45 -7.53
CA LYS A 220 16.15 -9.00 -7.66
C LYS A 220 15.28 -8.30 -6.59
N ALA A 221 14.10 -8.85 -6.32
CA ALA A 221 13.22 -8.34 -5.28
C ALA A 221 13.90 -8.40 -3.90
N LEU A 222 14.55 -9.51 -3.55
CA LEU A 222 15.28 -9.67 -2.28
C LEU A 222 16.46 -8.70 -2.14
N VAL A 223 17.21 -8.44 -3.22
CA VAL A 223 18.30 -7.45 -3.18
C VAL A 223 17.77 -6.05 -2.92
N GLY A 224 16.58 -5.73 -3.42
CA GLY A 224 15.94 -4.43 -3.20
C GLY A 224 15.28 -4.30 -1.84
N ARG A 225 14.77 -5.43 -1.30
CA ARG A 225 13.93 -5.41 -0.12
C ARG A 225 13.87 -6.81 0.52
N GLU A 226 14.42 -6.97 1.69
CA GLU A 226 14.45 -8.24 2.42
C GLU A 226 13.18 -8.42 3.27
N THR A 227 12.02 -8.60 2.61
CA THR A 227 10.75 -8.80 3.33
C THR A 227 10.37 -10.28 3.39
N MET A 228 9.59 -10.65 4.43
CA MET A 228 9.08 -12.01 4.56
C MET A 228 8.31 -12.49 3.31
N PRO A 229 7.44 -11.69 2.67
CA PRO A 229 6.79 -12.09 1.41
C PRO A 229 7.76 -12.41 0.27
N ASP A 230 8.90 -11.71 0.18
CA ASP A 230 9.88 -11.95 -0.89
C ASP A 230 10.64 -13.26 -0.64
N TYR A 231 11.01 -13.54 0.62
CA TYR A 231 11.57 -14.84 1.00
C TYR A 231 10.61 -16.00 0.73
N MET A 232 9.34 -15.85 1.12
CA MET A 232 8.33 -16.89 0.92
C MET A 232 8.09 -17.17 -0.56
N ALA A 233 8.01 -16.15 -1.41
CA ALA A 233 7.83 -16.32 -2.85
C ALA A 233 8.97 -17.15 -3.48
N LEU A 234 10.21 -16.93 -3.06
CA LEU A 234 11.36 -17.68 -3.56
C LEU A 234 11.40 -19.11 -2.98
N ILE A 235 11.02 -19.30 -1.73
CA ILE A 235 10.90 -20.63 -1.11
C ILE A 235 9.83 -21.45 -1.85
N ASP A 236 8.66 -20.87 -2.09
CA ASP A 236 7.57 -21.53 -2.80
C ASP A 236 7.99 -21.92 -4.23
N LEU A 237 8.75 -21.05 -4.90
CA LEU A 237 9.34 -21.36 -6.21
C LEU A 237 10.27 -22.58 -6.12
N TYR A 238 11.16 -22.63 -5.15
CA TYR A 238 12.10 -23.75 -4.99
C TYR A 238 11.38 -25.06 -4.67
N ILE A 239 10.32 -25.00 -3.88
CA ILE A 239 9.47 -26.17 -3.61
C ILE A 239 8.77 -26.62 -4.90
N ALA A 240 8.16 -25.70 -5.65
CA ALA A 240 7.45 -26.00 -6.88
C ALA A 240 8.38 -26.56 -7.99
N SER A 241 9.62 -26.10 -8.04
CA SER A 241 10.64 -26.59 -9.00
C SER A 241 11.36 -27.85 -8.54
N GLY A 242 11.10 -28.37 -7.34
CA GLY A 242 11.79 -29.53 -6.76
C GLY A 242 13.19 -29.22 -6.20
N ALA A 243 13.58 -27.96 -6.11
CA ALA A 243 14.89 -27.52 -5.59
C ALA A 243 14.90 -27.45 -4.05
N ILE A 244 14.51 -28.53 -3.37
CA ILE A 244 14.27 -28.60 -1.93
C ILE A 244 15.47 -28.13 -1.11
N ASN A 245 16.69 -28.48 -1.51
CA ASN A 245 17.90 -28.04 -0.80
C ASN A 245 18.06 -26.51 -0.78
N LYS A 246 17.74 -25.84 -1.92
CA LYS A 246 17.75 -24.36 -1.98
C LYS A 246 16.69 -23.76 -1.06
N ALA A 247 15.48 -24.35 -1.00
CA ALA A 247 14.43 -23.91 -0.11
C ALA A 247 14.85 -23.99 1.37
N GLN A 248 15.46 -25.13 1.79
CA GLN A 248 15.95 -25.33 3.15
C GLN A 248 17.07 -24.36 3.51
N GLU A 249 18.02 -24.14 2.60
CA GLU A 249 19.10 -23.17 2.79
C GLU A 249 18.54 -21.75 2.97
N LEU A 250 17.61 -21.34 2.12
CA LEU A 250 16.99 -20.02 2.21
C LEU A 250 16.20 -19.83 3.51
N LEU A 251 15.44 -20.86 3.91
CA LEU A 251 14.68 -20.85 5.16
C LEU A 251 15.58 -20.65 6.39
N SER A 252 16.80 -21.21 6.38
CA SER A 252 17.76 -21.04 7.47
C SER A 252 18.38 -19.63 7.55
N LYS A 253 18.21 -18.79 6.53
CA LYS A 253 18.73 -17.42 6.44
C LYS A 253 17.70 -16.36 6.81
N ILE A 254 16.44 -16.75 6.97
CA ILE A 254 15.38 -15.82 7.39
C ILE A 254 15.65 -15.37 8.82
N PRO A 255 15.70 -14.04 9.10
CA PRO A 255 16.01 -13.51 10.43
C PRO A 255 14.92 -13.79 11.47
#